data_9feaf5810c64cae88ecc43af13e198e8
#
_entry.id   9feaf5810c64cae88ecc43af13e198e8
#
_cell.length_a   1.000
_cell.length_b   1.000
_cell.length_c   1.000
_cell.angle_alpha   90.00
_cell.angle_beta   90.00
_cell.angle_gamma   90.00
#
_symmetry.space_group_name_H-M   'P 1'
#
loop_
_entity.id
_entity.type
_entity.pdbx_description
1 polymer ?
#
loop_
_entity_poly.entity_id
_entity_poly.type
_entity_poly.pdbx_seq_one_letter_code
_entity_poly.pdbx_strand_id
1 'polypeptide(L)'
;CMACATTGLSLDPAFGQAAIVPFTETTYKNGQEVVTKKAVFMPMKNGLVQLANNTGMIQRLMAAPVYEGDIKYYDPFTGDMDYNQEPHERTKLIGYVAYLRYINGGDHYLYMTVEELEEHGKKYSKSYYKKNGLWQKNKPAMYEKTVIKRILMKWGSLDVMANSKLITALKYDMATPSSMDMSQATPEYVDGVDDNIAAVEEQEAVDVTDEPEK
;
A
#
# COMPACT_ATOMS: atom_id res chain seq x y z
N CYS A 1 19.14 -6.77 3.42
CA CYS A 1 19.53 -7.95 2.61
C CYS A 1 18.59 -9.14 2.78
N MET A 2 18.19 -9.54 4.01
CA MET A 2 17.28 -10.70 4.21
C MET A 2 15.95 -10.56 3.46
N ALA A 3 15.30 -9.41 3.52
CA ALA A 3 14.04 -9.18 2.82
C ALA A 3 14.14 -9.37 1.30
N CYS A 4 15.24 -8.93 0.68
CA CYS A 4 15.49 -9.15 -0.74
C CYS A 4 15.67 -10.64 -1.05
N ALA A 5 16.45 -11.35 -0.22
CA ALA A 5 16.67 -12.78 -0.39
C ALA A 5 15.36 -13.59 -0.22
N THR A 6 14.55 -13.23 0.78
CA THR A 6 13.26 -13.89 1.05
C THR A 6 12.26 -13.69 -0.08
N THR A 7 12.15 -12.46 -0.60
CA THR A 7 11.20 -12.15 -1.67
C THR A 7 11.70 -12.54 -3.06
N GLY A 8 13.02 -12.58 -3.27
CA GLY A 8 13.65 -12.84 -4.56
C GLY A 8 13.49 -11.67 -5.56
N LEU A 9 13.18 -10.46 -5.07
CA LEU A 9 13.05 -9.28 -5.90
C LEU A 9 14.40 -8.65 -6.22
N SER A 10 14.58 -8.22 -7.47
CA SER A 10 15.77 -7.51 -7.91
C SER A 10 15.82 -6.09 -7.35
N LEU A 11 17.02 -5.67 -6.93
CA LEU A 11 17.32 -4.28 -6.54
C LEU A 11 17.79 -3.43 -7.72
N ASP A 12 17.94 -4.03 -8.91
CA ASP A 12 18.33 -3.30 -10.11
C ASP A 12 17.20 -2.31 -10.49
N PRO A 13 17.51 -1.01 -10.57
CA PRO A 13 16.53 0.01 -10.91
C PRO A 13 15.85 -0.22 -12.28
N ALA A 14 16.53 -0.89 -13.21
CA ALA A 14 15.98 -1.18 -14.54
C ALA A 14 14.70 -2.04 -14.47
N PHE A 15 14.60 -2.94 -13.49
CA PHE A 15 13.42 -3.79 -13.32
C PHE A 15 12.31 -3.13 -12.48
N GLY A 16 12.63 -2.13 -11.65
CA GLY A 16 11.67 -1.44 -10.79
C GLY A 16 10.92 -2.38 -9.83
N GLN A 17 11.58 -3.45 -9.34
CA GLN A 17 10.96 -4.45 -8.48
C GLN A 17 11.05 -4.11 -7.01
N ALA A 18 12.21 -3.65 -6.57
CA ALA A 18 12.43 -3.23 -5.19
C ALA A 18 13.52 -2.17 -5.11
N ALA A 19 13.53 -1.44 -4.02
CA ALA A 19 14.58 -0.47 -3.70
C ALA A 19 14.96 -0.56 -2.22
N ILE A 20 16.20 -0.17 -1.91
CA ILE A 20 16.64 0.10 -0.53
C ILE A 20 16.65 1.60 -0.34
N VAL A 21 15.82 2.09 0.56
CA VAL A 21 15.63 3.53 0.80
C VAL A 21 16.19 3.88 2.18
N PRO A 22 17.05 4.92 2.28
CA PRO A 22 17.52 5.39 3.58
C PRO A 22 16.39 6.13 4.31
N PHE A 23 16.06 5.68 5.49
CA PHE A 23 15.16 6.35 6.41
C PHE A 23 15.93 6.94 7.58
N THR A 24 15.62 8.19 7.90
CA THR A 24 16.18 8.87 9.08
C THR A 24 15.14 8.79 10.19
N GLU A 25 15.53 8.21 11.31
CA GLU A 25 14.75 8.14 12.53
C GLU A 25 15.42 8.97 13.63
N THR A 26 14.66 9.83 14.24
CA THR A 26 15.10 10.64 15.37
C THR A 26 14.52 10.04 16.64
N THR A 27 15.37 9.60 17.55
CA THR A 27 14.99 9.09 18.87
C THR A 27 15.63 9.92 19.96
N TYR A 28 14.95 10.09 21.09
CA TYR A 28 15.53 10.78 22.25
C TYR A 28 16.01 9.73 23.26
N LYS A 29 17.32 9.68 23.52
CA LYS A 29 17.91 8.86 24.58
C LYS A 29 18.62 9.76 25.60
N ASN A 30 18.21 9.65 26.87
CA ASN A 30 18.76 10.47 27.96
C ASN A 30 18.69 11.99 27.70
N GLY A 31 17.59 12.46 27.06
CA GLY A 31 17.42 13.88 26.73
C GLY A 31 18.24 14.37 25.52
N GLN A 32 19.02 13.51 24.88
CA GLN A 32 19.78 13.84 23.67
C GLN A 32 19.10 13.29 22.44
N GLU A 33 19.05 14.10 21.39
CA GLU A 33 18.56 13.70 20.09
C GLU A 33 19.57 12.77 19.40
N VAL A 34 19.13 11.54 19.11
CA VAL A 34 19.93 10.55 18.37
C VAL A 34 19.30 10.34 17.01
N VAL A 35 19.98 10.75 15.96
CA VAL A 35 19.57 10.58 14.57
C VAL A 35 20.18 9.30 14.01
N THR A 36 19.33 8.32 13.72
CA THR A 36 19.76 7.04 13.16
C THR A 36 19.29 6.91 11.72
N LYS A 37 20.16 6.52 10.79
CA LYS A 37 19.80 6.18 9.42
C LYS A 37 19.65 4.67 9.28
N LYS A 38 18.45 4.23 8.88
CA LYS A 38 18.14 2.81 8.62
C LYS A 38 17.94 2.59 7.13
N ALA A 39 18.48 1.50 6.59
CA ALA A 39 18.20 1.07 5.22
C ALA A 39 16.92 0.21 5.23
N VAL A 40 15.87 0.70 4.58
CA VAL A 40 14.56 0.03 4.54
C VAL A 40 14.34 -0.56 3.16
N PHE A 41 14.01 -1.86 3.12
CA PHE A 41 13.58 -2.54 1.91
C PHE A 41 12.17 -2.08 1.53
N MET A 42 12.00 -1.64 0.30
CA MET A 42 10.73 -1.16 -0.22
C MET A 42 10.39 -1.87 -1.53
N PRO A 43 9.40 -2.75 -1.56
CA PRO A 43 8.91 -3.33 -2.80
C PRO A 43 8.26 -2.24 -3.66
N MET A 44 8.56 -2.28 -4.95
CA MET A 44 8.00 -1.36 -5.95
C MET A 44 6.82 -2.03 -6.66
N LYS A 45 6.09 -1.27 -7.47
CA LYS A 45 4.92 -1.76 -8.22
C LYS A 45 5.22 -3.05 -8.99
N ASN A 46 6.29 -3.06 -9.79
CA ASN A 46 6.63 -4.22 -10.62
C ASN A 46 6.98 -5.46 -9.78
N GLY A 47 7.58 -5.26 -8.60
CA GLY A 47 7.86 -6.35 -7.66
C GLY A 47 6.59 -6.98 -7.11
N LEU A 48 5.61 -6.19 -6.72
CA LEU A 48 4.32 -6.69 -6.25
C LEU A 48 3.58 -7.46 -7.33
N VAL A 49 3.56 -6.92 -8.56
CA VAL A 49 2.96 -7.59 -9.73
C VAL A 49 3.66 -8.92 -10.03
N GLN A 50 5.00 -8.93 -10.00
CA GLN A 50 5.76 -10.16 -10.23
C GLN A 50 5.49 -11.22 -9.17
N LEU A 51 5.50 -10.85 -7.89
CA LEU A 51 5.20 -11.80 -6.81
C LEU A 51 3.77 -12.32 -6.90
N ALA A 52 2.81 -11.47 -7.25
CA ALA A 52 1.42 -11.86 -7.48
C ALA A 52 1.29 -12.87 -8.62
N ASN A 53 1.93 -12.62 -9.76
CA ASN A 53 1.93 -13.54 -10.89
C ASN A 53 2.61 -14.88 -10.56
N ASN A 54 3.68 -14.85 -9.76
CA ASN A 54 4.42 -16.06 -9.35
C ASN A 54 3.62 -16.95 -8.39
N THR A 55 2.49 -16.48 -7.84
CA THR A 55 1.61 -17.33 -7.03
C THR A 55 0.93 -18.44 -7.84
N GLY A 56 0.87 -18.29 -9.17
CA GLY A 56 0.16 -19.19 -10.06
C GLY A 56 -1.36 -19.09 -9.97
N MET A 57 -1.90 -18.16 -9.18
CA MET A 57 -3.35 -17.97 -9.00
C MET A 57 -3.90 -16.77 -9.76
N ILE A 58 -3.05 -15.81 -10.06
CA ILE A 58 -3.39 -14.57 -10.74
C ILE A 58 -2.97 -14.66 -12.20
N GLN A 59 -3.94 -14.53 -13.10
CA GLN A 59 -3.72 -14.52 -14.53
C GLN A 59 -3.26 -13.14 -15.03
N ARG A 60 -3.81 -12.07 -14.44
CA ARG A 60 -3.49 -10.68 -14.82
C ARG A 60 -3.65 -9.75 -13.62
N LEU A 61 -2.67 -8.89 -13.43
CA LEU A 61 -2.71 -7.79 -12.47
C LEU A 61 -2.10 -6.57 -13.15
N MET A 62 -2.86 -5.47 -13.21
CA MET A 62 -2.43 -4.23 -13.83
C MET A 62 -3.07 -3.03 -13.17
N ALA A 63 -2.48 -1.85 -13.38
CA ALA A 63 -3.09 -0.57 -13.03
C ALA A 63 -3.01 0.38 -14.22
N ALA A 64 -3.97 1.26 -14.34
CA ALA A 64 -4.05 2.26 -15.39
C ALA A 64 -4.67 3.57 -14.88
N PRO A 65 -4.29 4.72 -15.47
CA PRO A 65 -4.97 5.98 -15.25
C PRO A 65 -6.36 5.95 -15.87
N VAL A 66 -7.30 6.60 -15.21
CA VAL A 66 -8.70 6.73 -15.63
C VAL A 66 -9.02 8.19 -15.90
N TYR A 67 -9.54 8.46 -17.08
CA TYR A 67 -9.95 9.79 -17.50
C TYR A 67 -11.48 9.92 -17.50
N GLU A 68 -11.96 11.15 -17.52
CA GLU A 68 -13.38 11.44 -17.60
C GLU A 68 -14.00 10.79 -18.85
N GLY A 69 -15.08 10.01 -18.66
CA GLY A 69 -15.72 9.24 -19.72
C GLY A 69 -15.19 7.80 -19.91
N ASP A 70 -14.08 7.39 -19.28
CA ASP A 70 -13.57 6.01 -19.36
C ASP A 70 -14.49 4.99 -18.67
N ILE A 71 -15.10 5.36 -17.53
CA ILE A 71 -15.95 4.49 -16.71
C ILE A 71 -17.41 4.82 -16.95
N LYS A 72 -18.23 3.82 -17.28
CA LYS A 72 -19.69 3.89 -17.32
C LYS A 72 -20.32 3.57 -15.98
N TYR A 73 -19.78 2.55 -15.30
CA TYR A 73 -20.28 2.05 -14.04
C TYR A 73 -19.12 1.46 -13.22
N TYR A 74 -19.16 1.65 -11.92
CA TYR A 74 -18.26 1.00 -10.95
C TYR A 74 -19.00 0.70 -9.66
N ASP A 75 -18.95 -0.57 -9.22
CA ASP A 75 -19.47 -1.00 -7.92
C ASP A 75 -18.32 -1.30 -6.95
N PRO A 76 -18.13 -0.48 -5.91
CA PRO A 76 -17.07 -0.69 -4.92
C PRO A 76 -17.29 -1.92 -4.02
N PHE A 77 -18.54 -2.45 -3.94
CA PHE A 77 -18.85 -3.61 -3.11
C PHE A 77 -18.46 -4.91 -3.79
N THR A 78 -18.82 -5.08 -5.06
CA THR A 78 -18.49 -6.29 -5.83
C THR A 78 -17.13 -6.17 -6.53
N GLY A 79 -16.67 -4.96 -6.79
CA GLY A 79 -15.48 -4.69 -7.58
C GLY A 79 -15.72 -4.85 -9.09
N ASP A 80 -16.99 -4.81 -9.51
CA ASP A 80 -17.36 -4.86 -10.92
C ASP A 80 -17.23 -3.48 -11.56
N MET A 81 -16.85 -3.46 -12.83
CA MET A 81 -16.70 -2.23 -13.60
C MET A 81 -17.12 -2.43 -15.05
N ASP A 82 -17.87 -1.46 -15.56
CA ASP A 82 -18.12 -1.32 -16.99
C ASP A 82 -17.42 -0.07 -17.52
N TYR A 83 -16.63 -0.24 -18.58
CA TYR A 83 -15.83 0.83 -19.15
C TYR A 83 -16.26 1.15 -20.58
N ASN A 84 -16.05 2.41 -20.95
CA ASN A 84 -16.38 2.91 -22.27
C ASN A 84 -15.35 2.40 -23.30
N GLN A 85 -15.83 1.66 -24.29
CA GLN A 85 -15.00 1.15 -25.40
C GLN A 85 -15.00 2.09 -26.60
N GLU A 86 -15.88 3.11 -26.60
CA GLU A 86 -15.93 4.08 -27.70
C GLU A 86 -14.76 5.07 -27.60
N PRO A 87 -14.16 5.45 -28.73
CA PRO A 87 -13.13 6.47 -28.75
C PRO A 87 -13.67 7.80 -28.17
N HIS A 88 -12.99 8.36 -27.20
CA HIS A 88 -13.30 9.66 -26.61
C HIS A 88 -12.03 10.40 -26.21
N GLU A 89 -12.14 11.70 -26.00
CA GLU A 89 -11.01 12.52 -25.56
C GLU A 89 -10.67 12.25 -24.09
N ARG A 90 -9.41 11.92 -23.84
CA ARG A 90 -8.85 11.68 -22.50
C ARG A 90 -8.10 12.91 -22.00
N THR A 91 -8.82 13.96 -21.63
CA THR A 91 -8.23 15.25 -21.24
C THR A 91 -8.07 15.38 -19.73
N LYS A 92 -9.06 14.92 -18.94
CA LYS A 92 -9.07 15.11 -17.50
C LYS A 92 -8.88 13.78 -16.77
N LEU A 93 -7.75 13.66 -16.06
CA LEU A 93 -7.47 12.53 -15.19
C LEU A 93 -8.38 12.60 -13.96
N ILE A 94 -9.18 11.56 -13.70
CA ILE A 94 -10.10 11.49 -12.56
C ILE A 94 -9.68 10.47 -11.50
N GLY A 95 -8.81 9.52 -11.82
CA GLY A 95 -8.34 8.52 -10.87
C GLY A 95 -7.47 7.46 -11.49
N TYR A 96 -7.32 6.37 -10.76
CA TYR A 96 -6.60 5.17 -11.18
C TYR A 96 -7.41 3.94 -10.86
N VAL A 97 -7.33 2.95 -11.74
CA VAL A 97 -7.94 1.64 -11.55
C VAL A 97 -6.88 0.57 -11.48
N ALA A 98 -7.06 -0.40 -10.57
CA ALA A 98 -6.37 -1.67 -10.62
C ALA A 98 -7.35 -2.76 -11.08
N TYR A 99 -6.86 -3.68 -11.87
CA TYR A 99 -7.58 -4.84 -12.36
C TYR A 99 -6.83 -6.12 -11.96
N LEU A 100 -7.55 -7.06 -11.39
CA LEU A 100 -7.05 -8.37 -11.00
C LEU A 100 -7.95 -9.44 -11.60
N ARG A 101 -7.35 -10.41 -12.29
CA ARG A 101 -8.03 -11.58 -12.83
C ARG A 101 -7.37 -12.85 -12.34
N TYR A 102 -8.18 -13.77 -11.82
CA TYR A 102 -7.72 -15.09 -11.41
C TYR A 102 -7.68 -16.07 -12.59
N ILE A 103 -6.90 -17.14 -12.44
CA ILE A 103 -6.82 -18.21 -13.44
C ILE A 103 -8.18 -18.93 -13.60
N ASN A 104 -8.97 -19.02 -12.53
CA ASN A 104 -10.33 -19.62 -12.55
C ASN A 104 -11.39 -18.72 -13.24
N GLY A 105 -11.01 -17.54 -13.74
CA GLY A 105 -11.87 -16.63 -14.50
C GLY A 105 -12.57 -15.55 -13.70
N GLY A 106 -12.47 -15.54 -12.36
CA GLY A 106 -12.97 -14.43 -11.54
C GLY A 106 -12.12 -13.18 -11.73
N ASP A 107 -12.74 -12.01 -11.74
CA ASP A 107 -12.04 -10.73 -11.85
C ASP A 107 -12.65 -9.67 -10.93
N HIS A 108 -11.81 -8.68 -10.60
CA HIS A 108 -12.16 -7.56 -9.75
C HIS A 108 -11.49 -6.27 -10.22
N TYR A 109 -12.19 -5.18 -10.03
CA TYR A 109 -11.67 -3.84 -10.23
C TYR A 109 -11.61 -3.10 -8.89
N LEU A 110 -10.59 -2.27 -8.73
CA LEU A 110 -10.49 -1.32 -7.63
C LEU A 110 -10.16 0.05 -8.22
N TYR A 111 -11.12 0.95 -8.15
CA TYR A 111 -10.96 2.32 -8.60
C TYR A 111 -10.78 3.24 -7.39
N MET A 112 -9.89 4.21 -7.53
CA MET A 112 -9.70 5.31 -6.58
C MET A 112 -9.59 6.63 -7.34
N THR A 113 -10.25 7.65 -6.84
CA THR A 113 -10.13 9.02 -7.37
C THR A 113 -8.74 9.61 -7.08
N VAL A 114 -8.37 10.67 -7.79
CA VAL A 114 -7.12 11.38 -7.51
C VAL A 114 -7.12 11.94 -6.08
N GLU A 115 -8.26 12.44 -5.61
CA GLU A 115 -8.44 12.98 -4.26
C GLU A 115 -8.18 11.91 -3.20
N GLU A 116 -8.79 10.73 -3.33
CA GLU A 116 -8.57 9.59 -2.41
C GLU A 116 -7.12 9.12 -2.40
N LEU A 117 -6.45 9.12 -3.57
CA LEU A 117 -5.05 8.77 -3.68
C LEU A 117 -4.13 9.80 -2.99
N GLU A 118 -4.44 11.09 -3.12
CA GLU A 118 -3.72 12.16 -2.44
C GLU A 118 -3.92 12.09 -0.91
N GLU A 119 -5.14 11.84 -0.45
CA GLU A 119 -5.44 11.64 0.98
C GLU A 119 -4.71 10.43 1.54
N HIS A 120 -4.72 9.31 0.80
CA HIS A 120 -3.93 8.13 1.16
C HIS A 120 -2.43 8.47 1.28
N GLY A 121 -1.88 9.22 0.32
CA GLY A 121 -0.49 9.64 0.37
C GLY A 121 -0.17 10.51 1.58
N LYS A 122 -1.05 11.46 1.90
CA LYS A 122 -0.92 12.34 3.08
C LYS A 122 -0.96 11.55 4.39
N LYS A 123 -1.90 10.60 4.50
CA LYS A 123 -2.12 9.80 5.72
C LYS A 123 -0.97 8.82 5.98
N TYR A 124 -0.51 8.11 4.96
CA TYR A 124 0.38 6.95 5.15
C TYR A 124 1.84 7.18 4.74
N SER A 125 2.16 8.24 4.00
CA SER A 125 3.53 8.46 3.54
C SER A 125 4.25 9.56 4.29
N LYS A 126 5.19 9.21 5.17
CA LYS A 126 6.09 10.17 5.83
C LYS A 126 6.90 11.04 4.85
N SER A 127 7.02 10.62 3.59
CA SER A 127 7.73 11.35 2.55
C SER A 127 6.83 12.21 1.66
N TYR A 128 5.51 12.21 1.92
CA TYR A 128 4.55 12.95 1.09
C TYR A 128 4.88 14.45 0.99
N TYR A 129 5.21 15.08 2.10
CA TYR A 129 5.52 16.51 2.16
C TYR A 129 6.98 16.84 1.83
N LYS A 130 7.84 15.82 1.67
CA LYS A 130 9.25 16.08 1.34
C LYS A 130 9.38 16.49 -0.13
N LYS A 131 9.94 17.68 -0.40
CA LYS A 131 10.13 18.23 -1.75
C LYS A 131 10.83 17.25 -2.72
N ASN A 132 11.71 16.41 -2.21
CA ASN A 132 12.41 15.36 -2.98
C ASN A 132 11.80 13.97 -2.83
N GLY A 133 10.64 13.84 -2.20
CA GLY A 133 9.92 12.55 -2.02
C GLY A 133 9.36 12.02 -3.33
N LEU A 134 9.21 10.71 -3.43
CA LEU A 134 8.64 10.04 -4.61
C LEU A 134 7.21 10.52 -4.91
N TRP A 135 6.43 10.82 -3.87
CA TRP A 135 5.08 11.37 -4.01
C TRP A 135 5.04 12.74 -4.70
N GLN A 136 6.13 13.52 -4.63
CA GLN A 136 6.21 14.79 -5.34
C GLN A 136 6.85 14.65 -6.73
N LYS A 137 7.83 13.75 -6.86
CA LYS A 137 8.56 13.58 -8.12
C LYS A 137 7.86 12.71 -9.14
N ASN A 138 7.12 11.71 -8.69
CA ASN A 138 6.48 10.73 -9.57
C ASN A 138 5.14 10.24 -9.00
N LYS A 139 4.17 11.16 -8.94
CA LYS A 139 2.80 10.87 -8.48
C LYS A 139 2.15 9.70 -9.24
N PRO A 140 2.23 9.61 -10.58
CA PRO A 140 1.61 8.51 -11.32
C PRO A 140 2.07 7.14 -10.84
N ALA A 141 3.38 6.94 -10.64
CA ALA A 141 3.91 5.68 -10.15
C ALA A 141 3.46 5.34 -8.72
N MET A 142 3.28 6.36 -7.87
CA MET A 142 2.77 6.17 -6.51
C MET A 142 1.29 5.83 -6.50
N TYR A 143 0.48 6.45 -7.38
CA TYR A 143 -0.93 6.13 -7.54
C TYR A 143 -1.13 4.70 -8.03
N GLU A 144 -0.41 4.31 -9.09
CA GLU A 144 -0.44 2.92 -9.59
C GLU A 144 -0.03 1.91 -8.51
N LYS A 145 1.03 2.20 -7.75
CA LYS A 145 1.46 1.35 -6.64
C LYS A 145 0.38 1.22 -5.58
N THR A 146 -0.29 2.31 -5.24
CA THR A 146 -1.33 2.34 -4.22
C THR A 146 -2.53 1.47 -4.62
N VAL A 147 -3.05 1.62 -5.84
CA VAL A 147 -4.20 0.81 -6.29
C VAL A 147 -3.83 -0.67 -6.44
N ILE A 148 -2.61 -1.01 -6.92
CA ILE A 148 -2.11 -2.39 -6.98
C ILE A 148 -2.04 -3.01 -5.58
N LYS A 149 -1.46 -2.29 -4.62
CA LYS A 149 -1.37 -2.77 -3.24
C LYS A 149 -2.76 -3.00 -2.65
N ARG A 150 -3.67 -2.06 -2.81
CA ARG A 150 -5.02 -2.15 -2.25
C ARG A 150 -5.85 -3.27 -2.86
N ILE A 151 -5.78 -3.50 -4.17
CA ILE A 151 -6.50 -4.62 -4.79
C ILE A 151 -5.95 -5.97 -4.33
N LEU A 152 -4.62 -6.08 -4.17
CA LEU A 152 -3.99 -7.29 -3.62
C LEU A 152 -4.39 -7.54 -2.16
N MET A 153 -4.52 -6.50 -1.35
CA MET A 153 -4.94 -6.62 0.04
C MET A 153 -6.43 -6.99 0.16
N LYS A 154 -7.28 -6.48 -0.72
CA LYS A 154 -8.73 -6.72 -0.66
C LYS A 154 -9.11 -8.06 -1.26
N TRP A 155 -8.51 -8.43 -2.41
CA TRP A 155 -8.87 -9.61 -3.18
C TRP A 155 -7.67 -10.51 -3.55
N GLY A 156 -6.44 -10.17 -3.13
CA GLY A 156 -5.31 -11.08 -3.31
C GLY A 156 -5.58 -12.40 -2.59
N SER A 157 -5.24 -13.51 -3.21
CA SER A 157 -5.32 -14.80 -2.53
C SER A 157 -4.38 -14.82 -1.33
N LEU A 158 -4.94 -15.06 -0.14
CA LEU A 158 -4.22 -15.10 1.13
C LEU A 158 -3.80 -16.52 1.53
N ASP A 159 -3.69 -17.45 0.60
CA ASP A 159 -3.05 -18.74 0.88
C ASP A 159 -1.60 -18.47 1.28
N VAL A 160 -1.35 -18.57 2.59
CA VAL A 160 -0.05 -18.26 3.21
C VAL A 160 1.06 -19.15 2.65
N MET A 161 0.75 -20.38 2.30
CA MET A 161 1.75 -21.34 1.77
C MET A 161 2.16 -20.97 0.35
N ALA A 162 1.21 -20.67 -0.52
CA ALA A 162 1.48 -20.29 -1.91
C ALA A 162 2.03 -18.86 -2.04
N ASN A 163 1.66 -17.96 -1.12
CA ASN A 163 1.88 -16.52 -1.25
C ASN A 163 2.85 -15.91 -0.24
N SER A 164 3.66 -16.73 0.46
CA SER A 164 4.53 -16.27 1.55
C SER A 164 5.44 -15.09 1.14
N LYS A 165 5.97 -15.09 -0.08
CA LYS A 165 6.82 -14.01 -0.60
C LYS A 165 6.03 -12.72 -0.85
N LEU A 166 4.83 -12.81 -1.42
CA LEU A 166 3.94 -11.68 -1.66
C LEU A 166 3.48 -11.07 -0.33
N ILE A 167 3.04 -11.89 0.61
CA ILE A 167 2.64 -11.45 1.95
C ILE A 167 3.80 -10.75 2.65
N THR A 168 5.00 -11.34 2.58
CA THR A 168 6.20 -10.72 3.14
C THR A 168 6.49 -9.37 2.51
N ALA A 169 6.41 -9.24 1.19
CA ALA A 169 6.63 -7.97 0.50
C ALA A 169 5.58 -6.91 0.91
N LEU A 170 4.30 -7.28 1.00
CA LEU A 170 3.23 -6.39 1.45
C LEU A 170 3.47 -5.92 2.90
N LYS A 171 3.87 -6.83 3.81
CA LYS A 171 4.23 -6.47 5.19
C LYS A 171 5.37 -5.46 5.23
N TYR A 172 6.43 -5.66 4.47
CA TYR A 172 7.54 -4.69 4.40
C TYR A 172 7.11 -3.33 3.85
N ASP A 173 6.19 -3.29 2.90
CA ASP A 173 5.69 -2.03 2.35
C ASP A 173 4.80 -1.26 3.34
N MET A 174 4.15 -1.96 4.27
CA MET A 174 3.27 -1.37 5.29
C MET A 174 4.02 -0.99 6.56
N ALA A 175 5.13 -1.67 6.85
CA ALA A 175 5.89 -1.45 8.07
C ALA A 175 6.57 -0.08 8.09
N THR A 176 6.47 0.61 9.21
CA THR A 176 7.30 1.79 9.47
C THR A 176 8.66 1.36 10.02
N PRO A 177 9.73 2.17 9.85
CA PRO A 177 11.03 1.83 10.43
C PRO A 177 11.02 1.60 11.94
N SER A 178 10.10 2.24 12.66
CA SER A 178 9.92 2.09 14.11
C SER A 178 9.23 0.79 14.50
N SER A 179 8.41 0.20 13.62
CA SER A 179 7.71 -1.07 13.86
C SER A 179 8.47 -2.29 13.37
N MET A 180 9.64 -2.10 12.75
CA MET A 180 10.50 -3.20 12.33
C MET A 180 11.42 -3.62 13.46
N ASP A 181 11.07 -4.70 14.18
CA ASP A 181 12.02 -5.41 15.02
C ASP A 181 12.93 -6.26 14.12
N MET A 182 14.17 -5.79 13.96
CA MET A 182 15.18 -6.46 13.14
C MET A 182 15.67 -7.78 13.74
N SER A 183 15.34 -8.07 15.00
CA SER A 183 15.76 -9.32 15.70
C SER A 183 14.79 -10.47 15.46
N GLN A 184 13.53 -10.17 15.14
CA GLN A 184 12.48 -11.17 14.92
C GLN A 184 11.94 -11.09 13.51
N ALA A 185 12.51 -10.97 12.47
CA ALA A 185 12.13 -11.08 11.03
C ALA A 185 10.61 -10.92 10.65
N THR A 186 9.78 -10.50 11.60
CA THR A 186 8.36 -10.24 11.42
C THR A 186 8.10 -8.76 11.66
N PRO A 187 7.77 -7.97 10.61
CA PRO A 187 7.30 -6.62 10.82
C PRO A 187 5.98 -6.66 11.59
N GLU A 188 5.86 -5.83 12.62
CA GLU A 188 4.60 -5.62 13.30
C GLU A 188 3.59 -5.05 12.28
N TYR A 189 2.47 -5.73 12.12
CA TYR A 189 1.42 -5.37 11.19
C TYR A 189 0.67 -4.17 11.76
N VAL A 190 0.90 -3.00 11.21
CA VAL A 190 0.02 -1.86 11.42
C VAL A 190 -1.03 -1.92 10.32
N ASP A 191 -2.12 -2.60 10.60
CA ASP A 191 -3.29 -2.60 9.74
C ASP A 191 -3.81 -1.15 9.68
N GLY A 192 -4.10 -0.67 8.49
CA GLY A 192 -4.84 0.57 8.29
C GLY A 192 -6.32 0.34 8.59
N VAL A 193 -6.64 -0.36 9.69
CA VAL A 193 -7.99 -0.45 10.23
C VAL A 193 -8.25 0.88 10.94
N ASP A 194 -9.24 1.56 10.43
CA ASP A 194 -9.87 2.75 10.95
C ASP A 194 -9.42 3.19 12.37
N ASP A 195 -8.59 4.24 12.42
CA ASP A 195 -8.29 4.96 13.67
C ASP A 195 -9.56 5.47 14.42
N ASN A 196 -10.74 5.31 13.82
CA ASN A 196 -12.02 5.62 14.44
C ASN A 196 -12.45 4.60 15.50
N ILE A 197 -11.94 3.36 15.50
CA ILE A 197 -12.29 2.36 16.51
C ILE A 197 -11.45 2.57 17.78
N ALA A 198 -10.17 2.90 17.64
CA ALA A 198 -9.31 3.18 18.79
C ALA A 198 -9.71 4.48 19.54
N ALA A 199 -10.19 5.49 18.80
CA ALA A 199 -10.66 6.74 19.43
C ALA A 199 -11.99 6.58 20.19
N VAL A 200 -12.81 5.59 19.86
CA VAL A 200 -14.06 5.31 20.57
C VAL A 200 -13.79 4.53 21.87
N GLU A 201 -12.83 3.61 21.87
CA GLU A 201 -12.46 2.87 23.08
C GLU A 201 -11.73 3.74 24.13
N GLU A 202 -10.92 4.74 23.71
CA GLU A 202 -10.29 5.68 24.64
C GLU A 202 -11.30 6.68 25.26
N GLN A 203 -12.40 7.02 24.57
CA GLN A 203 -13.44 7.89 25.13
C GLN A 203 -14.37 7.16 26.10
N GLU A 204 -14.61 5.87 25.91
CA GLU A 204 -15.40 5.08 26.88
C GLU A 204 -14.63 4.71 28.17
N ALA A 205 -13.31 4.70 28.13
CA ALA A 205 -12.47 4.38 29.30
C ALA A 205 -12.27 5.54 30.28
N VAL A 206 -12.59 6.78 29.88
CA VAL A 206 -12.38 7.98 30.73
C VAL A 206 -13.60 8.38 31.58
N ASP A 207 -14.79 7.81 31.34
CA ASP A 207 -16.05 8.27 31.95
C ASP A 207 -16.57 7.39 33.10
N VAL A 208 -15.73 6.54 33.73
CA VAL A 208 -16.13 5.65 34.83
C VAL A 208 -15.37 5.89 36.14
N THR A 209 -14.76 7.03 36.37
CA THR A 209 -14.18 7.35 37.67
C THR A 209 -14.44 8.81 38.07
N ASP A 210 -15.64 9.13 38.50
CA ASP A 210 -15.91 10.18 39.51
C ASP A 210 -17.37 10.10 40.00
N GLU A 211 -17.64 9.27 40.98
CA GLU A 211 -18.72 9.51 41.93
C GLU A 211 -18.11 9.81 43.32
N PRO A 212 -18.35 10.98 43.92
CA PRO A 212 -17.92 11.26 45.28
C PRO A 212 -18.89 10.63 46.29
N GLU A 213 -18.33 9.86 47.17
CA GLU A 213 -19.02 9.43 48.41
C GLU A 213 -19.56 10.64 49.21
N LYS A 214 -20.84 10.56 49.54
CA LYS A 214 -21.44 11.19 50.74
C LYS A 214 -22.47 10.24 51.35
#